data_ea5568023b0e11ef9a955b39fa62f33a
#
_entry.id   ea5568023b0e11ef9a955b39fa62f33a
#
_cell.length_a   1.000
_cell.length_b   1.000
_cell.length_c   1.000
_cell.angle_alpha   90.00
_cell.angle_beta   90.00
_cell.angle_gamma   90.00
#
_symmetry.space_group_name_H-M   'P 1'
#
loop_
_entity.id
_entity.type
_entity.pdbx_description
1 polymer ?
#
loop_
_entity_poly.entity_id
_entity_poly.type
_entity_poly.pdbx_seq_one_letter_code
_entity_poly.pdbx_strand_id
1 'polypeptide(L)'
;MNIHVRLYASYREQAGTSHIDVTIAGGGTVAELLLQLMADIPALPASFKPHLIAVNDEFANPQYPVNDGDEVALYPPVSGGVDVRVINEVVDAREIAGAVRRDFNGAIVTFEGTTRNETGGENVLHLEYETDERMATKVLVQVLEETTNRFGVTAMAARHRIGRLEIGDVSLVVAAGSPHRLEAFLATQYAVDRIKHIVPVWKKEFFQNGSIWVGAACEPEHHARELAEAPYSGFLAEREGLHASAHASEHQHSHV
;
A
#
# COMPACT_ATOMS: atom_id res chain seq x y z
N MET A 1 7.37 -8.43 33.02
CA MET A 1 7.61 -7.00 32.87
C MET A 1 6.37 -6.35 32.33
N ASN A 2 6.09 -5.15 32.75
CA ASN A 2 4.92 -4.39 32.36
C ASN A 2 5.31 -3.31 31.35
N ILE A 3 4.64 -3.28 30.20
CA ILE A 3 4.92 -2.36 29.08
C ILE A 3 3.70 -1.46 28.90
N HIS A 4 3.93 -0.16 28.81
CA HIS A 4 2.89 0.83 28.58
C HIS A 4 2.66 1.04 27.08
N VAL A 5 1.58 0.47 26.53
CA VAL A 5 1.28 0.56 25.09
C VAL A 5 0.32 1.72 24.83
N ARG A 6 0.71 2.62 23.91
CA ARG A 6 -0.13 3.71 23.40
C ARG A 6 -0.61 3.41 22.00
N LEU A 7 -1.92 3.48 21.82
CA LEU A 7 -2.59 3.27 20.53
C LEU A 7 -3.06 4.59 19.95
N TYR A 8 -2.77 4.81 18.67
CA TYR A 8 -3.16 6.03 17.96
C TYR A 8 -4.23 5.79 16.90
N ALA A 9 -4.98 6.84 16.57
CA ALA A 9 -5.98 6.91 15.51
C ALA A 9 -6.88 5.66 15.43
N SER A 10 -6.96 4.97 14.29
CA SER A 10 -7.83 3.79 14.10
C SER A 10 -7.55 2.65 15.08
N TYR A 11 -6.32 2.48 15.57
CA TYR A 11 -6.01 1.47 16.58
C TYR A 11 -6.65 1.77 17.92
N ARG A 12 -6.66 3.05 18.33
CA ARG A 12 -7.37 3.50 19.52
C ARG A 12 -8.89 3.27 19.39
N GLU A 13 -9.46 3.52 18.22
CA GLU A 13 -10.88 3.30 17.95
C GLU A 13 -11.25 1.82 17.99
N GLN A 14 -10.43 0.95 17.40
CA GLN A 14 -10.64 -0.50 17.39
C GLN A 14 -10.50 -1.12 18.79
N ALA A 15 -9.51 -0.68 19.56
CA ALA A 15 -9.28 -1.16 20.92
C ALA A 15 -10.23 -0.53 21.96
N GLY A 16 -10.90 0.58 21.63
CA GLY A 16 -11.73 1.35 22.56
C GLY A 16 -10.96 2.09 23.65
N THR A 17 -9.62 2.10 23.57
CA THR A 17 -8.74 2.78 24.52
C THR A 17 -7.45 3.27 23.86
N SER A 18 -6.85 4.33 24.39
CA SER A 18 -5.57 4.87 23.91
C SER A 18 -4.35 4.36 24.67
N HIS A 19 -4.54 3.72 25.84
CA HIS A 19 -3.45 3.23 26.70
C HIS A 19 -3.81 1.87 27.24
N ILE A 20 -2.86 0.95 27.23
CA ILE A 20 -3.00 -0.41 27.70
C ILE A 20 -1.69 -0.84 28.34
N ASP A 21 -1.78 -1.43 29.52
CA ASP A 21 -0.64 -2.08 30.15
C ASP A 21 -0.61 -3.56 29.75
N VAL A 22 0.46 -3.97 29.09
CA VAL A 22 0.65 -5.34 28.62
C VAL A 22 1.77 -6.00 29.41
N THR A 23 1.50 -7.19 29.94
CA THR A 23 2.51 -7.96 30.68
C THR A 23 3.09 -9.06 29.81
N ILE A 24 4.40 -9.03 29.59
CA ILE A 24 5.14 -10.09 28.88
C ILE A 24 6.26 -10.67 29.72
N ALA A 25 6.86 -11.79 29.28
CA ALA A 25 8.03 -12.38 29.95
C ALA A 25 9.23 -11.42 29.91
N GLY A 26 10.13 -11.54 30.88
CA GLY A 26 11.34 -10.70 30.93
C GLY A 26 12.27 -10.97 29.74
N GLY A 27 12.89 -9.91 29.19
CA GLY A 27 13.79 -10.00 28.03
C GLY A 27 13.08 -10.17 26.68
N GLY A 28 11.82 -9.80 26.59
CA GLY A 28 11.03 -9.90 25.36
C GLY A 28 11.33 -8.82 24.34
N THR A 29 10.73 -9.00 23.17
CA THR A 29 10.83 -8.10 22.01
C THR A 29 9.49 -7.42 21.72
N VAL A 30 9.53 -6.40 20.87
CA VAL A 30 8.30 -5.77 20.34
C VAL A 30 7.38 -6.81 19.67
N ALA A 31 7.93 -7.82 18.97
CA ALA A 31 7.11 -8.87 18.34
C ALA A 31 6.30 -9.66 19.37
N GLU A 32 6.91 -10.05 20.48
CA GLU A 32 6.23 -10.77 21.58
C GLU A 32 5.20 -9.89 22.28
N LEU A 33 5.51 -8.59 22.46
CA LEU A 33 4.55 -7.62 22.96
C LEU A 33 3.31 -7.52 22.06
N LEU A 34 3.50 -7.48 20.73
CA LEU A 34 2.37 -7.41 19.79
C LEU A 34 1.51 -8.68 19.82
N LEU A 35 2.12 -9.86 19.94
CA LEU A 35 1.39 -11.12 20.08
C LEU A 35 0.54 -11.13 21.37
N GLN A 36 1.11 -10.68 22.49
CA GLN A 36 0.36 -10.59 23.75
C GLN A 36 -0.75 -9.54 23.65
N LEU A 37 -0.49 -8.37 23.06
CA LEU A 37 -1.48 -7.33 22.85
C LEU A 37 -2.70 -7.82 22.04
N MET A 38 -2.47 -8.62 20.96
CA MET A 38 -3.55 -9.22 20.18
C MET A 38 -4.34 -10.26 20.97
N ALA A 39 -3.69 -10.99 21.87
CA ALA A 39 -4.37 -11.93 22.78
C ALA A 39 -5.25 -11.20 23.80
N ASP A 40 -4.78 -10.09 24.32
CA ASP A 40 -5.47 -9.30 25.36
C ASP A 40 -6.63 -8.46 24.76
N ILE A 41 -6.57 -8.14 23.47
CA ILE A 41 -7.58 -7.32 22.78
C ILE A 41 -8.13 -8.04 21.54
N PRO A 42 -9.17 -8.89 21.71
CA PRO A 42 -9.78 -9.61 20.57
C PRO A 42 -10.40 -8.71 19.50
N ALA A 43 -10.62 -7.43 19.79
CA ALA A 43 -11.10 -6.43 18.82
C ALA A 43 -10.04 -6.04 17.78
N LEU A 44 -8.75 -6.27 18.04
CA LEU A 44 -7.71 -6.11 17.04
C LEU A 44 -7.73 -7.29 16.06
N PRO A 45 -7.63 -7.04 14.75
CA PRO A 45 -7.68 -8.12 13.76
C PRO A 45 -6.48 -9.05 13.90
N ALA A 46 -6.63 -10.33 13.54
CA ALA A 46 -5.52 -11.30 13.53
C ALA A 46 -4.34 -10.88 12.61
N SER A 47 -4.63 -10.01 11.64
CA SER A 47 -3.64 -9.38 10.77
C SER A 47 -3.07 -8.06 11.32
N PHE A 48 -3.28 -7.76 12.60
CA PHE A 48 -2.82 -6.52 13.23
C PHE A 48 -1.30 -6.38 13.11
N LYS A 49 -0.88 -5.39 12.35
CA LYS A 49 0.53 -4.98 12.21
C LYS A 49 0.61 -3.48 12.29
N PRO A 50 1.23 -2.94 13.33
CA PRO A 50 1.47 -1.51 13.40
C PRO A 50 2.31 -1.06 12.20
N HIS A 51 1.89 0.04 11.57
CA HIS A 51 2.62 0.64 10.47
C HIS A 51 3.95 1.22 10.95
N LEU A 52 3.93 1.80 12.13
CA LEU A 52 5.10 2.38 12.77
C LEU A 52 5.04 2.06 14.27
N ILE A 53 6.20 1.74 14.83
CA ILE A 53 6.38 1.43 16.24
C ILE A 53 7.47 2.35 16.79
N ALA A 54 7.23 2.95 17.93
CA ALA A 54 8.25 3.64 18.69
C ALA A 54 8.34 3.07 20.11
N VAL A 55 9.55 2.92 20.62
CA VAL A 55 9.85 2.56 22.02
C VAL A 55 10.55 3.77 22.64
N ASN A 56 9.96 4.36 23.68
CA ASN A 56 10.48 5.56 24.34
C ASN A 56 10.83 6.68 23.35
N ASP A 57 9.89 6.95 22.41
CA ASP A 57 9.99 7.95 21.34
C ASP A 57 11.04 7.66 20.24
N GLU A 58 11.72 6.51 20.25
CA GLU A 58 12.64 6.07 19.20
C GLU A 58 11.99 5.01 18.30
N PHE A 59 12.22 5.09 16.99
CA PHE A 59 11.67 4.10 16.05
C PHE A 59 12.24 2.71 16.31
N ALA A 60 11.36 1.73 16.37
CA ALA A 60 11.71 0.35 16.67
C ALA A 60 11.19 -0.61 15.59
N ASN A 61 11.96 -1.67 15.35
CA ASN A 61 11.51 -2.81 14.53
C ASN A 61 10.96 -3.93 15.44
N PRO A 62 10.32 -4.96 14.90
CA PRO A 62 9.76 -6.05 15.69
C PRO A 62 10.75 -6.81 16.58
N GLN A 63 12.05 -6.81 16.24
CA GLN A 63 13.10 -7.49 17.00
C GLN A 63 13.72 -6.59 18.09
N TYR A 64 13.26 -5.36 18.20
CA TYR A 64 13.76 -4.42 19.21
C TYR A 64 13.44 -4.93 20.62
N PRO A 65 14.43 -4.99 21.53
CA PRO A 65 14.21 -5.43 22.89
C PRO A 65 13.39 -4.40 23.67
N VAL A 66 12.47 -4.87 24.51
CA VAL A 66 11.70 -4.01 25.42
C VAL A 66 12.01 -4.37 26.87
N ASN A 67 11.96 -3.37 27.73
CA ASN A 67 12.26 -3.49 29.15
C ASN A 67 11.05 -3.10 30.01
N ASP A 68 11.07 -3.48 31.27
CA ASP A 68 10.02 -3.13 32.24
C ASP A 68 9.87 -1.61 32.37
N GLY A 69 8.63 -1.15 32.19
CA GLY A 69 8.29 0.27 32.25
C GLY A 69 8.46 1.04 30.92
N ASP A 70 8.90 0.39 29.83
CA ASP A 70 8.99 1.05 28.52
C ASP A 70 7.60 1.50 28.01
N GLU A 71 7.58 2.66 27.36
CA GLU A 71 6.41 3.14 26.60
C GLU A 71 6.56 2.71 25.13
N VAL A 72 5.59 1.94 24.64
CA VAL A 72 5.55 1.51 23.24
C VAL A 72 4.37 2.14 22.53
N ALA A 73 4.66 3.03 21.57
CA ALA A 73 3.67 3.72 20.77
C ALA A 73 3.44 2.98 19.45
N LEU A 74 2.17 2.67 19.17
CA LEU A 74 1.74 1.96 17.96
C LEU A 74 0.89 2.90 17.10
N TYR A 75 1.40 3.16 15.89
CA TYR A 75 0.75 4.04 14.93
C TYR A 75 0.14 3.23 13.79
N PRO A 76 -1.15 3.43 13.49
CA PRO A 76 -1.73 2.91 12.26
C PRO A 76 -1.10 3.61 11.06
N PRO A 77 -1.34 3.10 9.86
CA PRO A 77 -1.12 3.90 8.66
C PRO A 77 -1.79 5.27 8.90
N VAL A 78 -1.01 6.34 8.78
CA VAL A 78 -1.56 7.68 9.01
C VAL A 78 -2.73 7.89 8.08
N SER A 79 -3.83 8.48 8.55
CA SER A 79 -4.99 8.91 7.76
C SER A 79 -4.66 10.06 6.79
N GLY A 80 -3.46 10.13 6.31
CA GLY A 80 -2.84 10.98 5.30
C GLY A 80 -1.85 10.18 4.44
N GLY A 81 -1.74 8.86 4.63
CA GLY A 81 -0.85 7.98 3.89
C GLY A 81 -1.28 7.74 2.44
N VAL A 82 -2.55 7.98 2.12
CA VAL A 82 -3.11 7.80 0.77
C VAL A 82 -3.80 9.08 0.32
N ASP A 83 -3.30 9.68 -0.76
CA ASP A 83 -3.90 10.85 -1.43
C ASP A 83 -4.31 10.50 -2.86
N VAL A 84 -5.61 10.41 -3.10
CA VAL A 84 -6.18 9.95 -4.38
C VAL A 84 -7.14 10.98 -4.92
N ARG A 85 -7.03 11.24 -6.23
CA ARG A 85 -8.05 12.00 -6.98
C ARG A 85 -8.19 11.46 -8.40
N VAL A 86 -9.41 11.52 -8.89
CA VAL A 86 -9.75 11.43 -10.32
C VAL A 86 -10.06 12.84 -10.78
N ILE A 87 -9.38 13.33 -11.81
CA ILE A 87 -9.44 14.74 -12.23
C ILE A 87 -9.48 14.86 -13.76
N ASN A 88 -9.97 15.98 -14.25
CA ASN A 88 -9.96 16.30 -15.68
C ASN A 88 -8.81 17.28 -16.05
N GLU A 89 -8.17 17.87 -15.04
CA GLU A 89 -7.07 18.83 -15.21
C GLU A 89 -5.76 18.11 -15.52
N VAL A 90 -4.77 18.87 -15.98
CA VAL A 90 -3.40 18.38 -16.19
C VAL A 90 -2.79 17.95 -14.87
N VAL A 91 -2.19 16.77 -14.89
CA VAL A 91 -1.54 16.19 -13.69
C VAL A 91 -0.11 16.68 -13.56
N ASP A 92 0.25 17.26 -12.43
CA ASP A 92 1.64 17.58 -12.08
C ASP A 92 2.23 16.48 -11.19
N ALA A 93 3.13 15.68 -11.77
CA ALA A 93 3.81 14.59 -11.04
C ALA A 93 4.67 15.08 -9.87
N ARG A 94 5.18 16.32 -9.92
CA ARG A 94 5.99 16.89 -8.83
C ARG A 94 5.13 17.18 -7.59
N GLU A 95 3.91 17.66 -7.79
CA GLU A 95 2.95 17.85 -6.69
C GLU A 95 2.69 16.53 -5.99
N ILE A 96 2.46 15.46 -6.77
CA ILE A 96 2.13 14.14 -6.24
C ILE A 96 3.32 13.49 -5.54
N ALA A 97 4.53 13.63 -6.08
CA ALA A 97 5.75 13.23 -5.40
C ALA A 97 5.96 14.02 -4.08
N GLY A 98 5.58 15.29 -4.06
CA GLY A 98 5.58 16.11 -2.84
C GLY A 98 4.62 15.61 -1.77
N ALA A 99 3.44 15.14 -2.17
CA ALA A 99 2.41 14.63 -1.25
C ALA A 99 2.85 13.40 -0.43
N VAL A 100 3.77 12.58 -0.97
CA VAL A 100 4.30 11.39 -0.28
C VAL A 100 5.61 11.65 0.47
N ARG A 101 6.14 12.88 0.43
CA ARG A 101 7.39 13.23 1.11
C ARG A 101 7.19 13.25 2.62
N ARG A 102 8.09 12.59 3.34
CA ARG A 102 8.21 12.61 4.81
C ARG A 102 9.68 12.71 5.17
N ASP A 103 10.01 13.27 6.32
CA ASP A 103 11.41 13.50 6.75
C ASP A 103 12.20 12.20 6.92
N PHE A 104 11.53 11.12 7.25
CA PHE A 104 12.12 9.79 7.43
C PHE A 104 12.10 8.92 6.16
N ASN A 105 11.60 9.42 5.01
CA ASN A 105 11.64 8.69 3.74
C ASN A 105 13.01 8.85 3.08
N GLY A 106 13.71 7.73 2.89
CA GLY A 106 14.95 7.67 2.11
C GLY A 106 14.71 7.52 0.60
N ALA A 107 13.47 7.20 0.19
CA ALA A 107 13.12 6.98 -1.21
C ALA A 107 11.71 7.49 -1.54
N ILE A 108 11.59 8.10 -2.72
CA ILE A 108 10.30 8.40 -3.37
C ILE A 108 10.40 7.87 -4.79
N VAL A 109 9.44 7.02 -5.17
CA VAL A 109 9.31 6.51 -6.54
C VAL A 109 8.01 7.05 -7.13
N THR A 110 8.10 7.58 -8.34
CA THR A 110 6.95 8.12 -9.09
C THR A 110 6.87 7.42 -10.43
N PHE A 111 5.70 6.89 -10.74
CA PHE A 111 5.33 6.38 -12.05
C PHE A 111 4.46 7.41 -12.76
N GLU A 112 4.76 7.68 -14.02
CA GLU A 112 3.95 8.49 -14.92
C GLU A 112 3.53 7.66 -16.14
N GLY A 113 2.23 7.42 -16.28
CA GLY A 113 1.65 6.81 -17.48
C GLY A 113 1.30 7.88 -18.51
N THR A 114 1.99 7.87 -19.66
CA THR A 114 1.81 8.86 -20.71
C THR A 114 1.06 8.31 -21.91
N THR A 115 0.40 9.19 -22.65
CA THR A 115 -0.29 8.87 -23.90
C THR A 115 0.72 8.69 -25.03
N ARG A 116 0.77 7.49 -25.61
CA ARG A 116 1.68 7.15 -26.72
C ARG A 116 1.03 7.50 -28.06
N ASN A 117 1.87 7.79 -29.05
CA ASN A 117 1.44 8.09 -30.43
C ASN A 117 1.15 6.85 -31.29
N GLU A 118 1.33 5.64 -30.76
CA GLU A 118 1.17 4.39 -31.49
C GLU A 118 0.59 3.28 -30.59
N THR A 119 -0.33 2.49 -31.14
CA THR A 119 -0.85 1.26 -30.55
C THR A 119 -1.07 0.24 -31.65
N GLY A 120 -0.43 -0.95 -31.53
CA GLY A 120 -0.59 -2.06 -32.50
C GLY A 120 -0.14 -1.73 -33.92
N GLY A 121 0.78 -0.80 -34.12
CA GLY A 121 1.25 -0.36 -35.43
C GLY A 121 0.40 0.77 -36.08
N GLU A 122 -0.64 1.24 -35.40
CA GLU A 122 -1.49 2.34 -35.86
C GLU A 122 -1.21 3.62 -35.08
N ASN A 123 -1.26 4.77 -35.79
CA ASN A 123 -1.07 6.08 -35.17
C ASN A 123 -2.28 6.50 -34.35
N VAL A 124 -2.08 6.73 -33.06
CA VAL A 124 -3.07 7.28 -32.14
C VAL A 124 -3.09 8.81 -32.28
N LEU A 125 -4.27 9.39 -32.41
CA LEU A 125 -4.48 10.83 -32.48
C LEU A 125 -4.61 11.44 -31.08
N HIS A 126 -5.42 10.83 -30.24
CA HIS A 126 -5.65 11.18 -28.84
C HIS A 126 -6.33 10.01 -28.11
N LEU A 127 -6.39 10.10 -26.79
CA LEU A 127 -7.17 9.19 -25.95
C LEU A 127 -8.33 9.92 -25.29
N GLU A 128 -9.36 9.18 -24.93
CA GLU A 128 -10.40 9.63 -23.99
C GLU A 128 -10.57 8.60 -22.89
N TYR A 129 -10.61 9.07 -21.64
CA TYR A 129 -10.90 8.23 -20.47
C TYR A 129 -12.23 8.60 -19.86
N GLU A 130 -13.06 7.60 -19.62
CA GLU A 130 -14.37 7.76 -18.95
C GLU A 130 -14.43 6.90 -17.69
N THR A 131 -15.13 7.40 -16.65
CA THR A 131 -15.36 6.68 -15.40
C THR A 131 -16.51 7.28 -14.60
N ASP A 132 -17.07 6.51 -13.66
CA ASP A 132 -17.73 7.06 -12.48
C ASP A 132 -16.66 7.50 -11.46
N GLU A 133 -16.46 8.80 -11.31
CA GLU A 133 -15.38 9.37 -10.48
C GLU A 133 -15.44 8.90 -9.03
N ARG A 134 -16.63 8.74 -8.45
CA ARG A 134 -16.78 8.28 -7.05
C ARG A 134 -16.38 6.83 -6.90
N MET A 135 -16.81 5.97 -7.84
CA MET A 135 -16.44 4.56 -7.84
C MET A 135 -14.93 4.39 -8.07
N ALA A 136 -14.38 5.05 -9.08
CA ALA A 136 -12.94 5.00 -9.38
C ALA A 136 -12.10 5.50 -8.19
N THR A 137 -12.47 6.62 -7.58
CA THR A 137 -11.78 7.14 -6.39
C THR A 137 -11.81 6.14 -5.24
N LYS A 138 -12.96 5.51 -4.96
CA LYS A 138 -13.08 4.51 -3.91
C LYS A 138 -12.17 3.30 -4.15
N VAL A 139 -12.13 2.78 -5.38
CA VAL A 139 -11.29 1.63 -5.73
C VAL A 139 -9.80 2.01 -5.71
N LEU A 140 -9.44 3.22 -6.18
CA LEU A 140 -8.07 3.73 -6.08
C LEU A 140 -7.59 3.81 -4.62
N VAL A 141 -8.43 4.33 -3.71
CA VAL A 141 -8.11 4.36 -2.26
C VAL A 141 -7.84 2.95 -1.76
N GLN A 142 -8.72 1.99 -2.05
CA GLN A 142 -8.55 0.59 -1.64
C GLN A 142 -7.23 -0.01 -2.15
N VAL A 143 -6.88 0.23 -3.40
CA VAL A 143 -5.62 -0.26 -3.98
C VAL A 143 -4.41 0.33 -3.27
N LEU A 144 -4.41 1.63 -3.00
CA LEU A 144 -3.27 2.27 -2.35
C LEU A 144 -3.16 1.88 -0.87
N GLU A 145 -4.27 1.72 -0.17
CA GLU A 145 -4.29 1.19 1.21
C GLU A 145 -3.79 -0.26 1.27
N GLU A 146 -4.28 -1.13 0.38
CA GLU A 146 -3.79 -2.50 0.21
C GLU A 146 -2.28 -2.50 -0.02
N THR A 147 -1.80 -1.67 -0.94
CA THR A 147 -0.39 -1.57 -1.28
C THR A 147 0.45 -1.08 -0.10
N THR A 148 0.00 -0.02 0.58
CA THR A 148 0.66 0.54 1.76
C THR A 148 0.85 -0.53 2.83
N ASN A 149 -0.19 -1.31 3.11
CA ASN A 149 -0.16 -2.37 4.10
C ASN A 149 0.76 -3.54 3.68
N ARG A 150 0.72 -3.94 2.41
CA ARG A 150 1.51 -5.08 1.91
C ARG A 150 3.01 -4.80 1.87
N PHE A 151 3.39 -3.62 1.44
CA PHE A 151 4.81 -3.27 1.26
C PHE A 151 5.40 -2.47 2.43
N GLY A 152 4.56 -1.97 3.34
CA GLY A 152 5.02 -1.18 4.48
C GLY A 152 5.57 0.19 4.08
N VAL A 153 5.09 0.75 2.97
CA VAL A 153 5.45 2.11 2.56
C VAL A 153 4.72 3.14 3.42
N THR A 154 5.29 4.30 3.59
CA THR A 154 4.83 5.30 4.57
C THR A 154 3.72 6.20 4.04
N ALA A 155 3.68 6.40 2.72
CA ALA A 155 2.69 7.20 2.04
C ALA A 155 2.59 6.80 0.58
N MET A 156 1.37 6.89 0.03
CA MET A 156 1.12 6.74 -1.41
C MET A 156 0.17 7.83 -1.90
N ALA A 157 0.35 8.25 -3.14
CA ALA A 157 -0.54 9.17 -3.81
C ALA A 157 -0.80 8.72 -5.24
N ALA A 158 -2.02 8.96 -5.74
CA ALA A 158 -2.36 8.72 -7.14
C ALA A 158 -3.28 9.80 -7.69
N ARG A 159 -3.06 10.13 -8.96
CA ARG A 159 -3.97 10.94 -9.77
C ARG A 159 -4.25 10.22 -11.07
N HIS A 160 -5.53 10.02 -11.36
CA HIS A 160 -5.95 9.53 -12.68
C HIS A 160 -6.68 10.64 -13.40
N ARG A 161 -6.18 11.02 -14.59
CA ARG A 161 -6.83 12.00 -15.44
C ARG A 161 -7.89 11.32 -16.31
N ILE A 162 -9.02 11.98 -16.45
CA ILE A 162 -10.14 11.58 -17.30
C ILE A 162 -10.39 12.63 -18.38
N GLY A 163 -11.31 12.34 -19.30
CA GLY A 163 -11.58 13.16 -20.47
C GLY A 163 -10.54 12.97 -21.57
N ARG A 164 -10.37 13.99 -22.41
CA ARG A 164 -9.47 13.96 -23.56
C ARG A 164 -8.01 14.22 -23.16
N LEU A 165 -7.11 13.37 -23.69
CA LEU A 165 -5.66 13.45 -23.49
C LEU A 165 -4.97 13.46 -24.86
N GLU A 166 -4.09 14.44 -25.08
CA GLU A 166 -3.25 14.51 -26.26
C GLU A 166 -2.01 13.62 -26.13
N ILE A 167 -1.31 13.39 -27.24
CA ILE A 167 -0.06 12.62 -27.23
C ILE A 167 0.97 13.29 -26.33
N GLY A 168 1.56 12.50 -25.43
CA GLY A 168 2.50 12.97 -24.41
C GLY A 168 1.85 13.41 -23.11
N ASP A 169 0.53 13.58 -23.07
CA ASP A 169 -0.17 13.91 -21.82
C ASP A 169 -0.06 12.77 -20.79
N VAL A 170 0.01 13.14 -19.53
CA VAL A 170 0.04 12.21 -18.40
C VAL A 170 -1.40 11.80 -18.03
N SER A 171 -1.68 10.51 -18.08
CA SER A 171 -2.99 9.92 -17.73
C SER A 171 -3.08 9.44 -16.29
N LEU A 172 -1.98 8.94 -15.75
CA LEU A 172 -1.91 8.36 -14.42
C LEU A 172 -0.56 8.71 -13.78
N VAL A 173 -0.61 9.21 -12.56
CA VAL A 173 0.58 9.31 -11.70
C VAL A 173 0.34 8.49 -10.44
N VAL A 174 1.34 7.69 -10.06
CA VAL A 174 1.38 6.98 -8.79
C VAL A 174 2.72 7.25 -8.13
N ALA A 175 2.69 7.71 -6.89
CA ALA A 175 3.89 7.95 -6.10
C ALA A 175 3.85 7.15 -4.80
N ALA A 176 5.00 6.60 -4.39
CA ALA A 176 5.20 5.92 -3.13
C ALA A 176 6.42 6.49 -2.38
N GLY A 177 6.25 6.79 -1.10
CA GLY A 177 7.31 7.17 -0.19
C GLY A 177 7.64 6.05 0.78
N SER A 178 8.93 5.75 0.98
CA SER A 178 9.41 4.70 1.88
C SER A 178 10.77 5.03 2.49
N PRO A 179 11.11 4.52 3.69
CA PRO A 179 12.47 4.60 4.22
C PRO A 179 13.51 3.97 3.28
N HIS A 180 13.15 2.89 2.57
CA HIS A 180 14.06 2.16 1.69
C HIS A 180 13.51 2.06 0.27
N ARG A 181 14.43 2.04 -0.70
CA ARG A 181 14.08 2.06 -2.13
C ARG A 181 13.35 0.83 -2.64
N LEU A 182 13.64 -0.37 -2.09
CA LEU A 182 13.07 -1.63 -2.58
C LEU A 182 11.54 -1.61 -2.45
N GLU A 183 11.04 -1.31 -1.26
CA GLU A 183 9.62 -1.23 -0.96
C GLU A 183 8.93 -0.16 -1.82
N ALA A 184 9.57 0.99 -2.03
CA ALA A 184 9.02 2.06 -2.86
C ALA A 184 8.85 1.62 -4.32
N PHE A 185 9.85 0.94 -4.92
CA PHE A 185 9.75 0.42 -6.29
C PHE A 185 8.67 -0.65 -6.41
N LEU A 186 8.69 -1.66 -5.53
CA LEU A 186 7.74 -2.77 -5.57
C LEU A 186 6.30 -2.30 -5.33
N ALA A 187 6.11 -1.41 -4.37
CA ALA A 187 4.80 -0.83 -4.06
C ALA A 187 4.24 -0.03 -5.25
N THR A 188 5.08 0.80 -5.88
CA THR A 188 4.65 1.60 -7.03
C THR A 188 4.25 0.69 -8.19
N GLN A 189 5.05 -0.33 -8.52
CA GLN A 189 4.71 -1.28 -9.57
C GLN A 189 3.42 -2.03 -9.26
N TYR A 190 3.30 -2.62 -8.07
CA TYR A 190 2.10 -3.32 -7.64
C TYR A 190 0.85 -2.44 -7.74
N ALA A 191 0.92 -1.20 -7.25
CA ALA A 191 -0.21 -0.27 -7.32
C ALA A 191 -0.62 0.01 -8.76
N VAL A 192 0.34 0.25 -9.67
CA VAL A 192 0.07 0.48 -11.10
C VAL A 192 -0.63 -0.71 -11.74
N ASP A 193 -0.13 -1.93 -11.48
CA ASP A 193 -0.70 -3.17 -12.02
C ASP A 193 -2.14 -3.36 -11.50
N ARG A 194 -2.35 -3.18 -10.19
CA ARG A 194 -3.68 -3.27 -9.58
C ARG A 194 -4.65 -2.21 -10.12
N ILE A 195 -4.20 -0.95 -10.23
CA ILE A 195 -5.01 0.16 -10.77
C ILE A 195 -5.49 -0.19 -12.17
N LYS A 196 -4.59 -0.59 -13.06
CA LYS A 196 -4.92 -0.94 -14.43
C LYS A 196 -5.88 -2.13 -14.55
N HIS A 197 -5.90 -2.98 -13.55
CA HIS A 197 -6.71 -4.18 -13.55
C HIS A 197 -8.12 -3.98 -12.98
N ILE A 198 -8.26 -3.28 -11.84
CA ILE A 198 -9.55 -3.24 -11.11
C ILE A 198 -10.21 -1.87 -11.05
N VAL A 199 -9.47 -0.78 -11.30
CA VAL A 199 -10.09 0.56 -11.26
C VAL A 199 -10.97 0.73 -12.50
N PRO A 200 -12.27 1.05 -12.33
CA PRO A 200 -13.21 1.14 -13.43
C PRO A 200 -13.01 2.44 -14.23
N VAL A 201 -11.94 2.49 -15.00
CA VAL A 201 -11.63 3.57 -15.94
C VAL A 201 -11.53 2.96 -17.33
N TRP A 202 -12.38 3.41 -18.24
CA TRP A 202 -12.42 2.94 -19.61
C TRP A 202 -11.65 3.88 -20.51
N LYS A 203 -10.81 3.31 -21.39
CA LYS A 203 -9.98 4.03 -22.34
C LYS A 203 -10.52 3.87 -23.77
N LYS A 204 -10.69 4.96 -24.48
CA LYS A 204 -11.02 4.99 -25.90
C LYS A 204 -9.85 5.57 -26.67
N GLU A 205 -9.37 4.85 -27.66
CA GLU A 205 -8.30 5.30 -28.56
C GLU A 205 -8.89 5.79 -29.89
N PHE A 206 -8.40 6.94 -30.35
CA PHE A 206 -8.84 7.56 -31.59
C PHE A 206 -7.74 7.50 -32.64
N PHE A 207 -8.08 6.96 -33.81
CA PHE A 207 -7.24 6.78 -34.98
C PHE A 207 -7.80 7.56 -36.16
N GLN A 208 -7.05 7.67 -37.27
CA GLN A 208 -7.57 8.32 -38.49
C GLN A 208 -8.84 7.67 -39.06
N ASN A 209 -8.99 6.36 -38.88
CA ASN A 209 -10.07 5.57 -39.45
C ASN A 209 -11.20 5.26 -38.43
N GLY A 210 -11.23 5.92 -37.28
CA GLY A 210 -12.25 5.73 -36.27
C GLY A 210 -11.70 5.64 -34.85
N SER A 211 -12.48 5.04 -33.95
CA SER A 211 -12.09 4.90 -32.55
C SER A 211 -12.43 3.51 -32.00
N ILE A 212 -11.66 3.03 -31.07
CA ILE A 212 -11.83 1.73 -30.43
C ILE A 212 -11.83 1.91 -28.91
N TRP A 213 -12.82 1.33 -28.25
CA TRP A 213 -12.77 1.14 -26.80
C TRP A 213 -11.76 0.06 -26.46
N VAL A 214 -10.73 0.42 -25.75
CA VAL A 214 -9.78 -0.53 -25.17
C VAL A 214 -10.28 -0.85 -23.77
N GLY A 215 -11.03 -1.95 -23.68
CA GLY A 215 -11.56 -2.42 -22.40
C GLY A 215 -10.45 -2.99 -21.50
N ALA A 216 -10.71 -3.03 -20.22
CA ALA A 216 -9.97 -3.86 -19.27
C ALA A 216 -10.34 -5.35 -19.46
N ALA A 217 -10.30 -5.85 -20.69
CA ALA A 217 -10.42 -7.25 -21.01
C ALA A 217 -9.01 -7.87 -21.04
N CYS A 218 -8.29 -7.72 -19.94
CA CYS A 218 -7.23 -8.66 -19.65
C CYS A 218 -7.93 -9.95 -19.24
N GLU A 219 -7.74 -11.02 -20.00
CA GLU A 219 -8.28 -12.32 -19.61
C GLU A 219 -7.78 -12.65 -18.19
N PRO A 220 -8.64 -13.09 -17.27
CA PRO A 220 -8.26 -13.33 -15.88
C PRO A 220 -7.03 -14.23 -15.74
N GLU A 221 -6.84 -15.17 -16.65
CA GLU A 221 -5.70 -16.08 -16.67
C GLU A 221 -4.38 -15.37 -17.05
N HIS A 222 -4.42 -14.47 -18.04
CA HIS A 222 -3.25 -13.69 -18.44
C HIS A 222 -2.80 -12.77 -17.31
N HIS A 223 -3.74 -12.12 -16.66
CA HIS A 223 -3.46 -11.24 -15.53
C HIS A 223 -2.92 -12.00 -14.30
N ALA A 224 -3.50 -13.16 -13.96
CA ALA A 224 -3.00 -14.01 -12.87
C ALA A 224 -1.54 -14.44 -13.11
N ARG A 225 -1.18 -14.72 -14.37
CA ARG A 225 0.19 -15.04 -14.75
C ARG A 225 1.13 -13.83 -14.64
N GLU A 226 0.71 -12.68 -15.13
CA GLU A 226 1.50 -11.43 -14.98
C GLU A 226 1.78 -11.09 -13.52
N LEU A 227 0.79 -11.22 -12.64
CA LEU A 227 0.96 -11.00 -11.20
C LEU A 227 1.90 -12.04 -10.56
N ALA A 228 1.83 -13.31 -10.98
CA ALA A 228 2.68 -14.38 -10.45
C ALA A 228 4.15 -14.23 -10.87
N GLU A 229 4.41 -13.69 -12.06
CA GLU A 229 5.74 -13.43 -12.61
C GLU A 229 6.29 -12.05 -12.25
N ALA A 230 5.50 -11.20 -11.58
CA ALA A 230 5.89 -9.84 -11.24
C ALA A 230 7.04 -9.81 -10.22
N PRO A 231 7.95 -8.81 -10.31
CA PRO A 231 9.09 -8.69 -9.40
C PRO A 231 8.74 -8.65 -7.91
N TYR A 232 7.53 -8.21 -7.57
CA TYR A 232 7.04 -8.15 -6.18
C TYR A 232 6.50 -9.49 -5.66
N SER A 233 6.24 -10.48 -6.52
CA SER A 233 5.64 -11.75 -6.10
C SER A 233 6.53 -12.52 -5.12
N GLY A 234 7.84 -12.59 -5.38
CA GLY A 234 8.82 -13.18 -4.46
C GLY A 234 8.88 -12.47 -3.12
N PHE A 235 8.92 -11.15 -3.12
CA PHE A 235 8.91 -10.33 -1.91
C PHE A 235 7.65 -10.56 -1.06
N LEU A 236 6.48 -10.63 -1.70
CA LEU A 236 5.23 -10.91 -0.99
C LEU A 236 5.19 -12.34 -0.44
N ALA A 237 5.65 -13.32 -1.21
CA ALA A 237 5.72 -14.73 -0.78
C ALA A 237 6.63 -14.91 0.44
N GLU A 238 7.79 -14.24 0.49
CA GLU A 238 8.66 -14.25 1.66
C GLU A 238 7.98 -13.62 2.88
N ARG A 239 7.31 -12.50 2.71
CA ARG A 239 6.58 -11.85 3.82
C ARG A 239 5.39 -12.67 4.31
N GLU A 240 4.64 -13.30 3.42
CA GLU A 240 3.52 -14.17 3.75
C GLU A 240 4.00 -15.53 4.29
N GLY A 241 5.09 -16.08 3.75
CA GLY A 241 5.70 -17.35 4.17
C GLY A 241 6.39 -17.30 5.53
N LEU A 242 6.97 -16.17 5.91
CA LEU A 242 7.47 -15.93 7.27
C LEU A 242 6.35 -15.99 8.32
N HIS A 243 5.09 -15.76 7.90
CA HIS A 243 3.93 -15.92 8.78
C HIS A 243 3.44 -17.37 8.89
N ALA A 244 3.51 -18.15 7.81
CA ALA A 244 3.12 -19.56 7.81
C ALA A 244 4.07 -20.43 8.65
N SER A 245 5.37 -20.12 8.65
CA SER A 245 6.37 -20.85 9.44
C SER A 245 6.29 -20.54 10.94
N ALA A 246 5.86 -19.35 11.32
CA ALA A 246 5.61 -19.02 12.72
C ALA A 246 4.42 -19.80 13.33
N HIS A 247 3.38 -20.07 12.54
CA HIS A 247 2.23 -20.88 12.98
C HIS A 247 2.48 -22.39 12.92
N ALA A 248 3.39 -22.86 12.09
CA ALA A 248 3.69 -24.30 11.98
C ALA A 248 4.55 -24.84 13.14
N SER A 249 5.29 -24.00 13.84
CA SER A 249 6.12 -24.41 14.99
C SER A 249 5.34 -24.60 16.29
N GLU A 250 4.11 -24.07 16.41
CA GLU A 250 3.29 -24.21 17.62
C GLU A 250 2.54 -25.55 17.71
N HIS A 251 2.41 -26.29 16.60
CA HIS A 251 1.68 -27.58 16.60
C HIS A 251 2.54 -28.84 16.79
N GLN A 252 3.85 -28.73 17.00
CA GLN A 252 4.72 -29.91 17.18
C GLN A 252 5.12 -30.22 18.63
N HIS A 253 4.60 -29.48 19.63
CA HIS A 253 4.97 -29.73 21.04
C HIS A 253 3.84 -30.20 21.95
N SER A 254 2.77 -30.79 21.40
CA SER A 254 1.73 -31.39 22.23
C SER A 254 1.46 -32.86 21.90
N HIS A 255 2.50 -33.71 21.92
CA HIS A 255 2.37 -35.17 22.08
C HIS A 255 3.74 -35.75 22.48
N VAL A 256 4.06 -35.70 23.77
CA VAL A 256 4.77 -36.75 24.50
C VAL A 256 4.29 -36.75 25.96
#